data_343c9bd518ef3f7e9026b301d7d73497
#
_entry.id   343c9bd518ef3f7e9026b301d7d73497
#
_cell.length_a   1.000
_cell.length_b   1.000
_cell.length_c   1.000
_cell.angle_alpha   90.00
_cell.angle_beta   90.00
_cell.angle_gamma   90.00
#
_symmetry.space_group_name_H-M   'P 1'
#
loop_
_entity.id
_entity.type
_entity.pdbx_description
1 polymer ?
#
loop_
_entity_poly.entity_id
_entity_poly.type
_entity_poly.pdbx_seq_one_letter_code
_entity_poly.pdbx_strand_id
1 'polypeptide(L)'
;MTAPKLIVAVLALVLIGGGAGLLQRLKANQRLGAPGVKTAEIPGDKRLRIALPENVPSFVSTNLKPTEVELRTLPSDTSISRRLYRAADGFEAMVNVVLMGSDRTSIHKPEFCLTAQGWGIGQRELTPIPIPRPQPYELVVQRYTARADLKDESGQVNTWSGIYLFWFVAEDKLTASHWSRVTWSTQELLRRGVLPRWAYVACFSVCRPGHEEATVARMKQFLASAVPEFQLVTPPPGPPRLTER
;
A
#
# COMPACT_ATOMS: atom_id res chain seq x y z
N MET A 1 51.29 0.94 -12.76
CA MET A 1 50.40 0.04 -11.98
C MET A 1 51.05 -1.35 -11.97
N THR A 2 51.13 -1.99 -10.82
CA THR A 2 51.62 -3.38 -10.72
C THR A 2 50.56 -4.33 -11.34
N ALA A 3 51.00 -5.42 -11.98
CA ALA A 3 50.12 -6.38 -12.66
C ALA A 3 48.85 -6.77 -11.85
N PRO A 4 48.93 -7.04 -10.53
CA PRO A 4 47.72 -7.36 -9.74
C PRO A 4 46.72 -6.20 -9.65
N LYS A 5 47.17 -4.95 -9.60
CA LYS A 5 46.28 -3.77 -9.59
C LYS A 5 45.53 -3.60 -10.92
N LEU A 6 46.18 -3.92 -12.04
CA LEU A 6 45.58 -3.88 -13.35
C LEU A 6 44.50 -4.97 -13.50
N ILE A 7 44.77 -6.18 -13.04
CA ILE A 7 43.79 -7.29 -13.05
C ILE A 7 42.56 -6.93 -12.22
N VAL A 8 42.73 -6.40 -11.01
CA VAL A 8 41.62 -5.95 -10.17
C VAL A 8 40.78 -4.86 -10.83
N ALA A 9 41.47 -3.87 -11.46
CA ALA A 9 40.76 -2.79 -12.18
C ALA A 9 39.96 -3.31 -13.38
N VAL A 10 40.52 -4.24 -14.16
CA VAL A 10 39.81 -4.87 -15.29
C VAL A 10 38.64 -5.69 -14.82
N LEU A 11 38.76 -6.51 -13.76
CA LEU A 11 37.65 -7.26 -13.18
C LEU A 11 36.54 -6.34 -12.67
N ALA A 12 36.89 -5.25 -11.99
CA ALA A 12 35.92 -4.27 -11.53
C ALA A 12 35.16 -3.62 -12.70
N LEU A 13 35.85 -3.24 -13.78
CA LEU A 13 35.22 -2.67 -14.98
C LEU A 13 34.30 -3.67 -15.68
N VAL A 14 34.69 -4.94 -15.78
CA VAL A 14 33.88 -6.01 -16.35
C VAL A 14 32.63 -6.23 -15.52
N LEU A 15 32.73 -6.26 -14.17
CA LEU A 15 31.58 -6.40 -13.28
C LEU A 15 30.62 -5.20 -13.34
N ILE A 16 31.19 -3.99 -13.37
CA ILE A 16 30.38 -2.76 -13.49
C ILE A 16 29.70 -2.71 -14.86
N GLY A 17 30.44 -2.93 -15.94
CA GLY A 17 29.89 -2.91 -17.31
C GLY A 17 28.87 -4.02 -17.54
N GLY A 18 29.18 -5.23 -17.07
CA GLY A 18 28.25 -6.36 -17.14
C GLY A 18 26.98 -6.11 -16.34
N GLY A 19 27.12 -5.57 -15.12
CA GLY A 19 25.98 -5.18 -14.27
C GLY A 19 25.12 -4.07 -14.91
N ALA A 20 25.75 -3.04 -15.46
CA ALA A 20 25.04 -1.97 -16.17
C ALA A 20 24.29 -2.49 -17.40
N GLY A 21 24.94 -3.34 -18.22
CA GLY A 21 24.31 -3.97 -19.38
C GLY A 21 23.13 -4.87 -19.01
N LEU A 22 23.25 -5.66 -17.94
CA LEU A 22 22.15 -6.47 -17.41
C LEU A 22 20.97 -5.61 -16.95
N LEU A 23 21.26 -4.53 -16.20
CA LEU A 23 20.23 -3.62 -15.73
C LEU A 23 19.50 -2.91 -16.88
N GLN A 24 20.23 -2.48 -17.91
CA GLN A 24 19.64 -1.89 -19.12
C GLN A 24 18.76 -2.91 -19.86
N ARG A 25 19.22 -4.15 -20.01
CA ARG A 25 18.42 -5.22 -20.64
C ARG A 25 17.16 -5.53 -19.84
N LEU A 26 17.25 -5.63 -18.52
CA LEU A 26 16.09 -5.83 -17.65
C LEU A 26 15.10 -4.68 -17.79
N LYS A 27 15.57 -3.43 -17.79
CA LYS A 27 14.72 -2.25 -17.95
C LYS A 27 14.05 -2.19 -19.32
N ALA A 28 14.76 -2.51 -20.39
CA ALA A 28 14.22 -2.49 -21.76
C ALA A 28 13.15 -3.57 -22.00
N ASN A 29 13.30 -4.73 -21.34
CA ASN A 29 12.37 -5.86 -21.48
C ASN A 29 11.33 -5.94 -20.37
N GLN A 30 11.35 -4.98 -19.43
CA GLN A 30 10.42 -4.95 -18.30
C GLN A 30 9.00 -4.73 -18.78
N ARG A 31 8.09 -5.62 -18.36
CA ARG A 31 6.65 -5.47 -18.55
C ARG A 31 6.00 -5.21 -17.21
N LEU A 32 5.01 -4.33 -17.19
CA LEU A 32 4.23 -4.06 -16.01
C LEU A 32 3.18 -5.16 -15.84
N GLY A 33 3.10 -5.74 -14.64
CA GLY A 33 2.08 -6.73 -14.28
C GLY A 33 0.69 -6.12 -14.15
N ALA A 34 -0.32 -6.97 -14.03
CA ALA A 34 -1.68 -6.53 -13.79
C ALA A 34 -1.86 -6.01 -12.36
N PRO A 35 -2.74 -5.02 -12.12
CA PRO A 35 -3.07 -4.55 -10.79
C PRO A 35 -3.87 -5.59 -10.02
N GLY A 36 -3.67 -5.67 -8.71
CA GLY A 36 -4.48 -6.51 -7.81
C GLY A 36 -5.78 -5.84 -7.34
N VAL A 37 -6.10 -4.67 -7.87
CA VAL A 37 -7.31 -3.90 -7.56
C VAL A 37 -8.07 -3.55 -8.83
N LYS A 38 -9.38 -3.35 -8.73
CA LYS A 38 -10.21 -2.95 -9.87
C LYS A 38 -9.81 -1.57 -10.38
N THR A 39 -9.55 -1.49 -11.68
CA THR A 39 -9.12 -0.26 -12.35
C THR A 39 -9.83 -0.08 -13.68
N ALA A 40 -9.87 1.17 -14.14
CA ALA A 40 -10.29 1.52 -15.50
C ALA A 40 -9.25 2.45 -16.13
N GLU A 41 -9.08 2.36 -17.44
CA GLU A 41 -8.20 3.25 -18.20
C GLU A 41 -8.74 4.68 -18.19
N ILE A 42 -7.82 5.63 -18.18
CA ILE A 42 -8.10 7.05 -18.38
C ILE A 42 -7.58 7.39 -19.79
N PRO A 43 -8.45 7.76 -20.75
CA PRO A 43 -8.03 8.07 -22.11
C PRO A 43 -6.91 9.13 -22.13
N GLY A 44 -5.78 8.79 -22.77
CA GLY A 44 -4.63 9.69 -22.91
C GLY A 44 -3.75 9.85 -21.66
N ASP A 45 -4.00 9.10 -20.58
CA ASP A 45 -3.20 9.14 -19.36
C ASP A 45 -2.54 7.77 -19.12
N LYS A 46 -1.32 7.77 -18.57
CA LYS A 46 -0.62 6.55 -18.14
C LYS A 46 -1.15 6.03 -16.80
N ARG A 47 -1.86 6.86 -16.05
CA ARG A 47 -2.51 6.49 -14.79
C ARG A 47 -3.79 5.70 -15.07
N LEU A 48 -4.20 4.93 -14.07
CA LEU A 48 -5.48 4.23 -14.06
C LEU A 48 -6.40 4.87 -13.02
N ARG A 49 -7.69 4.84 -13.29
CA ARG A 49 -8.70 5.16 -12.30
C ARG A 49 -8.95 3.92 -11.45
N ILE A 50 -8.63 3.99 -10.16
CA ILE A 50 -8.88 2.92 -9.20
C ILE A 50 -10.35 3.02 -8.77
N ALA A 51 -11.08 1.91 -8.87
CA ALA A 51 -12.50 1.84 -8.56
C ALA A 51 -12.72 1.48 -7.08
N LEU A 52 -12.64 2.47 -6.18
CA LEU A 52 -13.11 2.29 -4.80
C LEU A 52 -14.65 2.31 -4.77
N PRO A 53 -15.30 1.43 -3.97
CA PRO A 53 -16.76 1.34 -3.93
C PRO A 53 -17.38 2.66 -3.44
N GLU A 54 -18.37 3.13 -4.16
CA GLU A 54 -19.15 4.31 -3.75
C GLU A 54 -20.16 3.94 -2.65
N ASN A 55 -20.69 2.75 -2.74
CA ASN A 55 -21.69 2.22 -1.82
C ASN A 55 -21.09 1.06 -1.03
N VAL A 56 -20.96 1.24 0.27
CA VAL A 56 -20.64 0.18 1.24
C VAL A 56 -21.82 0.15 2.22
N PRO A 57 -22.40 -1.02 2.55
CA PRO A 57 -23.54 -1.10 3.46
C PRO A 57 -23.32 -0.32 4.74
N SER A 58 -24.30 0.51 5.11
CA SER A 58 -24.30 1.38 6.30
C SER A 58 -23.31 2.56 6.28
N PHE A 59 -22.69 2.85 5.12
CA PHE A 59 -21.76 3.97 4.96
C PHE A 59 -22.14 4.87 3.80
N VAL A 60 -22.07 6.17 4.02
CA VAL A 60 -22.04 7.19 2.98
C VAL A 60 -20.60 7.49 2.64
N SER A 61 -20.27 7.65 1.36
CA SER A 61 -18.89 7.89 0.97
C SER A 61 -18.70 9.18 0.20
N THR A 62 -17.53 9.78 0.39
CA THR A 62 -17.09 10.99 -0.32
C THR A 62 -15.73 10.74 -0.96
N ASN A 63 -15.61 11.06 -2.25
CA ASN A 63 -14.33 10.98 -2.95
C ASN A 63 -13.44 12.17 -2.53
N LEU A 64 -12.20 11.88 -2.15
CA LEU A 64 -11.20 12.87 -1.79
C LEU A 64 -10.12 12.95 -2.87
N LYS A 65 -9.83 14.14 -3.36
CA LYS A 65 -8.76 14.35 -4.34
C LYS A 65 -7.39 14.17 -3.70
N PRO A 66 -6.40 13.64 -4.43
CA PRO A 66 -5.01 13.70 -4.02
C PRO A 66 -4.56 15.14 -3.77
N THR A 67 -3.66 15.34 -2.83
CA THR A 67 -3.08 16.66 -2.55
C THR A 67 -2.09 17.05 -3.65
N GLU A 68 -1.85 18.36 -3.82
CA GLU A 68 -0.84 18.84 -4.76
C GLU A 68 0.57 18.32 -4.43
N VAL A 69 0.87 18.17 -3.15
CA VAL A 69 2.15 17.61 -2.68
C VAL A 69 2.31 16.16 -3.16
N GLU A 70 1.27 15.34 -3.02
CA GLU A 70 1.29 13.95 -3.52
C GLU A 70 1.49 13.91 -5.03
N LEU A 71 0.78 14.76 -5.77
CA LEU A 71 0.88 14.81 -7.24
C LEU A 71 2.25 15.29 -7.74
N ARG A 72 2.96 16.12 -6.96
CA ARG A 72 4.31 16.61 -7.31
C ARG A 72 5.43 15.66 -6.88
N THR A 73 5.22 14.91 -5.79
CA THR A 73 6.26 14.10 -5.18
C THR A 73 6.29 12.68 -5.76
N LEU A 74 5.12 12.15 -6.14
CA LEU A 74 5.03 10.79 -6.69
C LEU A 74 5.28 10.80 -8.21
N PRO A 75 5.81 9.68 -8.76
CA PRO A 75 5.96 9.50 -10.20
C PRO A 75 4.66 9.78 -10.96
N SER A 76 4.78 10.38 -12.14
CA SER A 76 3.64 10.88 -12.93
C SER A 76 2.65 9.80 -13.38
N ASP A 77 3.08 8.52 -13.40
CA ASP A 77 2.26 7.36 -13.75
C ASP A 77 1.66 6.64 -12.52
N THR A 78 1.82 7.22 -11.32
CA THR A 78 1.21 6.73 -10.08
C THR A 78 -0.27 7.07 -10.07
N SER A 79 -1.11 6.06 -9.81
CA SER A 79 -2.55 6.26 -9.64
C SER A 79 -2.90 6.34 -8.17
N ILE A 80 -3.72 7.30 -7.77
CA ILE A 80 -4.17 7.50 -6.40
C ILE A 80 -5.69 7.55 -6.37
N SER A 81 -6.31 6.83 -5.45
CA SER A 81 -7.74 6.97 -5.14
C SER A 81 -7.92 7.02 -3.64
N ARG A 82 -8.73 7.96 -3.18
CA ARG A 82 -9.01 8.16 -1.75
C ARG A 82 -10.49 8.40 -1.54
N ARG A 83 -11.05 7.72 -0.55
CA ARG A 83 -12.46 7.86 -0.21
C ARG A 83 -12.65 7.86 1.29
N LEU A 84 -13.45 8.80 1.79
CA LEU A 84 -13.90 8.83 3.18
C LEU A 84 -15.27 8.17 3.27
N TYR A 85 -15.40 7.24 4.17
CA TYR A 85 -16.64 6.52 4.48
C TYR A 85 -17.12 6.92 5.88
N ARG A 86 -18.38 7.33 5.99
CA ARG A 86 -18.99 7.77 7.24
C ARG A 86 -20.23 6.94 7.53
N ALA A 87 -20.30 6.35 8.71
CA ALA A 87 -21.49 5.67 9.23
C ALA A 87 -22.44 6.66 9.91
N ALA A 88 -23.71 6.28 10.06
CA ALA A 88 -24.74 7.14 10.67
C ALA A 88 -24.43 7.55 12.12
N ASP A 89 -23.66 6.77 12.85
CA ASP A 89 -23.23 7.05 14.23
C ASP A 89 -21.96 7.89 14.33
N GLY A 90 -21.46 8.42 13.20
CA GLY A 90 -20.29 9.29 13.15
C GLY A 90 -18.94 8.56 13.05
N PHE A 91 -18.92 7.22 12.97
CA PHE A 91 -17.67 6.52 12.70
C PHE A 91 -17.18 6.82 11.28
N GLU A 92 -15.89 7.12 11.15
CA GLU A 92 -15.25 7.43 9.88
C GLU A 92 -14.10 6.47 9.58
N ALA A 93 -14.02 6.02 8.33
CA ALA A 93 -12.89 5.27 7.79
C ALA A 93 -12.46 5.88 6.45
N MET A 94 -11.20 6.27 6.35
CA MET A 94 -10.60 6.76 5.10
C MET A 94 -9.82 5.63 4.43
N VAL A 95 -10.22 5.24 3.23
CA VAL A 95 -9.47 4.31 2.39
C VAL A 95 -8.65 5.09 1.38
N ASN A 96 -7.36 4.80 1.33
CA ASN A 96 -6.42 5.34 0.36
C ASN A 96 -5.74 4.20 -0.39
N VAL A 97 -5.72 4.26 -1.71
CA VAL A 97 -5.03 3.28 -2.56
C VAL A 97 -4.05 4.01 -3.47
N VAL A 98 -2.79 3.64 -3.37
CA VAL A 98 -1.71 4.10 -4.25
C VAL A 98 -1.28 2.92 -5.12
N LEU A 99 -1.56 2.99 -6.40
CA LEU A 99 -1.17 1.99 -7.39
C LEU A 99 0.06 2.49 -8.14
N MET A 100 1.16 1.75 -8.01
CA MET A 100 2.40 2.09 -8.70
C MET A 100 2.25 1.94 -10.22
N GLY A 101 2.95 2.80 -10.95
CA GLY A 101 3.20 2.65 -12.36
C GLY A 101 4.47 1.85 -12.65
N SER A 102 5.27 2.31 -13.58
CA SER A 102 6.56 1.72 -13.95
C SER A 102 7.67 2.03 -12.94
N ASP A 103 7.50 3.04 -12.11
CA ASP A 103 8.46 3.45 -11.10
C ASP A 103 8.06 2.89 -9.71
N ARG A 104 9.00 2.16 -9.09
CA ARG A 104 8.81 1.53 -7.78
C ARG A 104 8.80 2.51 -6.62
N THR A 105 9.24 3.75 -6.82
CA THR A 105 9.28 4.80 -5.80
C THR A 105 7.90 5.37 -5.45
N SER A 106 6.85 5.00 -6.21
CA SER A 106 5.46 5.36 -5.91
C SER A 106 4.98 4.90 -4.52
N ILE A 107 5.54 3.81 -4.00
CA ILE A 107 5.13 3.24 -2.71
C ILE A 107 6.26 3.40 -1.70
N HIS A 108 6.11 4.38 -0.82
CA HIS A 108 6.99 4.63 0.32
C HIS A 108 6.61 3.75 1.53
N LYS A 109 7.47 3.77 2.55
CA LYS A 109 7.11 3.18 3.84
C LYS A 109 6.00 4.01 4.50
N PRO A 110 4.95 3.37 5.03
CA PRO A 110 3.80 4.06 5.63
C PRO A 110 4.17 5.01 6.77
N GLU A 111 5.26 4.71 7.47
CA GLU A 111 5.77 5.53 8.57
C GLU A 111 6.01 6.97 8.15
N PHE A 112 6.57 7.18 6.96
CA PHE A 112 6.86 8.54 6.48
C PHE A 112 5.59 9.39 6.31
N CYS A 113 4.51 8.77 5.82
CA CYS A 113 3.24 9.47 5.63
C CYS A 113 2.58 9.86 6.96
N LEU A 114 2.59 8.96 7.95
CA LEU A 114 2.00 9.22 9.25
C LEU A 114 2.80 10.26 10.05
N THR A 115 4.13 10.11 10.10
CA THR A 115 4.98 11.06 10.86
C THR A 115 4.99 12.44 10.23
N ALA A 116 4.95 12.55 8.90
CA ALA A 116 4.84 13.83 8.20
C ALA A 116 3.51 14.58 8.50
N GLN A 117 2.47 13.84 8.90
CA GLN A 117 1.17 14.38 9.33
C GLN A 117 1.09 14.60 10.85
N GLY A 118 2.20 14.49 11.57
CA GLY A 118 2.26 14.72 13.02
C GLY A 118 1.84 13.55 13.89
N TRP A 119 1.64 12.33 13.30
CA TRP A 119 1.30 11.15 14.07
C TRP A 119 2.57 10.47 14.63
N GLY A 120 2.64 10.31 15.93
CA GLY A 120 3.65 9.48 16.61
C GLY A 120 3.23 8.00 16.56
N ILE A 121 4.00 7.16 15.87
CA ILE A 121 3.70 5.74 15.73
C ILE A 121 4.11 5.00 17.02
N GLY A 122 3.14 4.32 17.62
CA GLY A 122 3.34 3.47 18.79
C GLY A 122 3.42 1.98 18.43
N GLN A 123 2.37 1.24 18.72
CA GLN A 123 2.30 -0.21 18.53
C GLN A 123 2.21 -0.58 17.05
N ARG A 124 2.86 -1.71 16.71
CA ARG A 124 2.85 -2.32 15.37
C ARG A 124 2.55 -3.80 15.50
N GLU A 125 1.55 -4.28 14.79
CA GLU A 125 1.17 -5.69 14.84
C GLU A 125 0.52 -6.16 13.53
N LEU A 126 0.53 -7.46 13.30
CA LEU A 126 -0.25 -8.07 12.24
C LEU A 126 -1.67 -8.33 12.75
N THR A 127 -2.64 -7.96 11.95
CA THR A 127 -4.05 -8.07 12.32
C THR A 127 -4.80 -8.82 11.22
N PRO A 128 -5.41 -9.98 11.54
CA PRO A 128 -6.25 -10.71 10.60
C PRO A 128 -7.62 -10.06 10.48
N ILE A 129 -8.14 -10.00 9.25
CA ILE A 129 -9.47 -9.52 8.91
C ILE A 129 -10.19 -10.61 8.13
N PRO A 130 -11.30 -11.17 8.63
CA PRO A 130 -12.06 -12.16 7.90
C PRO A 130 -12.80 -11.49 6.73
N ILE A 131 -12.53 -11.92 5.51
CA ILE A 131 -13.19 -11.46 4.29
C ILE A 131 -14.13 -12.57 3.82
N PRO A 132 -15.46 -12.34 3.79
CA PRO A 132 -16.44 -13.41 3.55
C PRO A 132 -16.63 -13.74 2.06
N ARG A 133 -16.31 -12.83 1.14
CA ARG A 133 -16.60 -12.93 -0.30
C ARG A 133 -15.38 -12.61 -1.16
N PRO A 134 -15.29 -13.10 -2.42
CA PRO A 134 -16.15 -14.08 -3.06
C PRO A 134 -15.99 -15.50 -2.48
N GLN A 135 -14.85 -15.83 -1.93
CA GLN A 135 -14.56 -17.01 -1.14
C GLN A 135 -14.02 -16.56 0.22
N PRO A 136 -14.41 -17.19 1.32
CA PRO A 136 -13.91 -16.80 2.64
C PRO A 136 -12.39 -16.94 2.73
N TYR A 137 -11.71 -15.89 3.17
CA TYR A 137 -10.28 -15.91 3.48
C TYR A 137 -9.93 -14.91 4.58
N GLU A 138 -8.74 -15.04 5.12
CA GLU A 138 -8.18 -14.13 6.10
C GLU A 138 -7.22 -13.15 5.43
N LEU A 139 -7.57 -11.87 5.43
CA LEU A 139 -6.69 -10.79 5.00
C LEU A 139 -5.82 -10.37 6.17
N VAL A 140 -4.55 -10.72 6.12
CA VAL A 140 -3.58 -10.23 7.12
C VAL A 140 -3.11 -8.84 6.71
N VAL A 141 -3.29 -7.87 7.59
CA VAL A 141 -2.87 -6.48 7.41
C VAL A 141 -1.86 -6.07 8.48
N GLN A 142 -1.01 -5.11 8.17
CA GLN A 142 -0.20 -4.42 9.17
C GLN A 142 -1.07 -3.37 9.85
N ARG A 143 -1.11 -3.39 11.19
CA ARG A 143 -1.75 -2.37 12.03
C ARG A 143 -0.69 -1.49 12.67
N TYR A 144 -0.87 -0.18 12.58
CA TYR A 144 -0.18 0.80 13.39
C TYR A 144 -1.20 1.53 14.27
N THR A 145 -0.90 1.63 15.56
CA THR A 145 -1.59 2.52 16.47
C THR A 145 -0.70 3.75 16.67
N ALA A 146 -1.22 4.91 16.34
CA ALA A 146 -0.49 6.17 16.41
C ALA A 146 -1.22 7.17 17.31
N ARG A 147 -0.53 8.19 17.78
CA ARG A 147 -1.09 9.29 18.58
C ARG A 147 -0.70 10.63 18.00
N ALA A 148 -1.61 11.59 18.07
CA ALA A 148 -1.35 12.97 17.71
C ALA A 148 -2.13 13.91 18.62
N ASP A 149 -1.53 15.07 18.89
CA ASP A 149 -2.20 16.17 19.55
C ASP A 149 -2.73 17.11 18.46
N LEU A 150 -4.05 17.14 18.30
CA LEU A 150 -4.73 17.93 17.28
C LEU A 150 -5.48 19.08 17.94
N LYS A 151 -5.42 20.26 17.31
CA LYS A 151 -6.23 21.41 17.71
C LYS A 151 -7.63 21.26 17.14
N ASP A 152 -8.64 21.44 17.98
CA ASP A 152 -10.02 21.57 17.52
C ASP A 152 -10.33 23.00 16.99
N GLU A 153 -11.56 23.22 16.54
CA GLU A 153 -12.00 24.51 16.01
C GLU A 153 -11.91 25.66 17.04
N SER A 154 -11.94 25.34 18.35
CA SER A 154 -11.76 26.31 19.43
C SER A 154 -10.29 26.62 19.75
N GLY A 155 -9.35 25.89 19.11
CA GLY A 155 -7.92 25.98 19.37
C GLY A 155 -7.45 25.13 20.56
N GLN A 156 -8.34 24.37 21.21
CA GLN A 156 -7.98 23.44 22.27
C GLN A 156 -7.24 22.23 21.72
N VAL A 157 -6.12 21.88 22.35
CA VAL A 157 -5.35 20.69 21.98
C VAL A 157 -5.95 19.46 22.63
N ASN A 158 -6.32 18.50 21.81
CA ASN A 158 -6.84 17.21 22.24
C ASN A 158 -5.96 16.09 21.69
N THR A 159 -5.64 15.12 22.56
CA THR A 159 -4.93 13.90 22.13
C THR A 159 -5.91 12.94 21.45
N TRP A 160 -5.50 12.44 20.29
CA TRP A 160 -6.24 11.48 19.49
C TRP A 160 -5.41 10.23 19.23
N SER A 161 -6.08 9.09 19.12
CA SER A 161 -5.51 7.84 18.64
C SER A 161 -5.89 7.62 17.18
N GLY A 162 -4.89 7.29 16.34
CA GLY A 162 -5.06 6.93 14.94
C GLY A 162 -4.81 5.44 14.74
N ILE A 163 -5.75 4.75 14.11
CA ILE A 163 -5.60 3.36 13.69
C ILE A 163 -5.34 3.32 12.20
N TYR A 164 -4.21 2.76 11.81
CA TYR A 164 -3.76 2.68 10.43
C TYR A 164 -3.55 1.20 10.05
N LEU A 165 -4.43 0.69 9.20
CA LEU A 165 -4.36 -0.66 8.66
C LEU A 165 -3.88 -0.60 7.22
N PHE A 166 -2.88 -1.41 6.84
CA PHE A 166 -2.42 -1.42 5.46
C PHE A 166 -1.91 -2.78 4.99
N TRP A 167 -1.94 -2.95 3.67
CA TRP A 167 -1.41 -4.13 2.98
C TRP A 167 -1.02 -3.78 1.55
N PHE A 168 -0.39 -4.74 0.88
CA PHE A 168 0.02 -4.63 -0.53
C PHE A 168 -0.63 -5.73 -1.34
N VAL A 169 -1.12 -5.39 -2.52
CA VAL A 169 -1.77 -6.33 -3.44
C VAL A 169 -1.32 -6.10 -4.87
N ALA A 170 -1.01 -7.15 -5.61
CA ALA A 170 -0.68 -7.13 -7.03
C ALA A 170 -1.08 -8.45 -7.66
N GLU A 171 -1.70 -8.41 -8.83
CA GLU A 171 -2.12 -9.57 -9.63
C GLU A 171 -2.59 -10.79 -8.79
N ASP A 172 -1.65 -11.67 -8.42
CA ASP A 172 -1.87 -12.90 -7.63
C ASP A 172 -1.21 -12.86 -6.24
N LYS A 173 -0.70 -11.70 -5.80
CA LYS A 173 0.10 -11.54 -4.57
C LYS A 173 -0.57 -10.62 -3.58
N LEU A 174 -0.52 -11.03 -2.32
CA LEU A 174 -1.07 -10.29 -1.18
C LEU A 174 -0.10 -10.40 -0.01
N THR A 175 0.29 -9.28 0.61
CA THR A 175 1.16 -9.27 1.78
C THR A 175 0.99 -8.01 2.61
N ALA A 176 1.20 -8.11 3.93
CA ALA A 176 1.33 -6.98 4.85
C ALA A 176 2.79 -6.50 4.97
N SER A 177 3.75 -7.27 4.44
CA SER A 177 5.18 -7.00 4.61
C SER A 177 5.75 -6.20 3.44
N HIS A 178 6.41 -5.09 3.76
CA HIS A 178 7.16 -4.30 2.79
C HIS A 178 8.32 -5.11 2.16
N TRP A 179 9.00 -5.93 2.97
CA TRP A 179 10.13 -6.71 2.50
C TRP A 179 9.70 -7.84 1.57
N SER A 180 8.60 -8.56 1.88
CA SER A 180 8.04 -9.57 0.98
C SER A 180 7.64 -8.96 -0.36
N ARG A 181 7.03 -7.78 -0.35
CA ARG A 181 6.73 -7.03 -1.57
C ARG A 181 7.99 -6.76 -2.40
N VAL A 182 9.08 -6.31 -1.78
CA VAL A 182 10.35 -6.01 -2.47
C VAL A 182 10.99 -7.28 -3.02
N THR A 183 11.10 -8.34 -2.22
CA THR A 183 11.70 -9.61 -2.64
C THR A 183 10.92 -10.26 -3.77
N TRP A 184 9.59 -10.32 -3.70
CA TRP A 184 8.75 -10.83 -4.78
C TRP A 184 8.88 -10.01 -6.06
N SER A 185 8.93 -8.67 -5.95
CA SER A 185 9.17 -7.81 -7.12
C SER A 185 10.50 -8.12 -7.80
N THR A 186 11.55 -8.33 -7.01
CA THR A 186 12.89 -8.66 -7.55
C THR A 186 12.88 -10.04 -8.21
N GLN A 187 12.26 -11.04 -7.58
CA GLN A 187 12.16 -12.39 -8.14
C GLN A 187 11.38 -12.43 -9.46
N GLU A 188 10.24 -11.75 -9.55
CA GLU A 188 9.44 -11.71 -10.77
C GLU A 188 10.17 -10.98 -11.90
N LEU A 189 10.83 -9.87 -11.56
CA LEU A 189 11.61 -9.12 -12.54
C LEU A 189 12.77 -9.94 -13.11
N LEU A 190 13.51 -10.65 -12.26
CA LEU A 190 14.64 -11.46 -12.67
C LEU A 190 14.23 -12.73 -13.44
N ARG A 191 13.14 -13.39 -13.01
CA ARG A 191 12.69 -14.65 -13.61
C ARG A 191 11.86 -14.48 -14.87
N ARG A 192 10.98 -13.46 -14.90
CA ARG A 192 9.94 -13.31 -15.92
C ARG A 192 9.98 -11.99 -16.67
N GLY A 193 10.84 -11.05 -16.25
CA GLY A 193 10.87 -9.68 -16.77
C GLY A 193 9.61 -8.90 -16.44
N VAL A 194 8.85 -9.34 -15.43
CA VAL A 194 7.60 -8.70 -15.01
C VAL A 194 7.84 -7.90 -13.74
N LEU A 195 7.48 -6.62 -13.75
CA LEU A 195 7.39 -5.79 -12.56
C LEU A 195 5.96 -5.86 -12.01
N PRO A 196 5.72 -6.55 -10.88
CA PRO A 196 4.39 -6.62 -10.29
C PRO A 196 3.85 -5.21 -9.99
N ARG A 197 2.64 -4.91 -10.45
CA ARG A 197 2.00 -3.62 -10.28
C ARG A 197 1.31 -3.54 -8.93
N TRP A 198 2.08 -3.24 -7.90
CA TRP A 198 1.58 -3.20 -6.53
C TRP A 198 0.62 -2.03 -6.30
N ALA A 199 -0.49 -2.34 -5.67
CA ALA A 199 -1.32 -1.36 -4.98
C ALA A 199 -0.99 -1.40 -3.48
N TYR A 200 -0.68 -0.26 -2.91
CA TYR A 200 -0.62 -0.02 -1.49
C TYR A 200 -2.00 0.43 -1.04
N VAL A 201 -2.66 -0.38 -0.24
CA VAL A 201 -3.98 -0.09 0.31
C VAL A 201 -3.84 0.24 1.77
N ALA A 202 -4.44 1.35 2.18
CA ALA A 202 -4.45 1.79 3.56
C ALA A 202 -5.87 2.19 3.97
N CYS A 203 -6.23 1.84 5.21
CA CYS A 203 -7.46 2.27 5.85
C CYS A 203 -7.09 2.98 7.16
N PHE A 204 -7.57 4.20 7.34
CA PHE A 204 -7.28 5.03 8.51
C PHE A 204 -8.55 5.49 9.21
N SER A 205 -8.55 5.44 10.54
CA SER A 205 -9.62 5.94 11.38
C SER A 205 -9.04 6.58 12.63
N VAL A 206 -9.72 7.59 13.15
CA VAL A 206 -9.33 8.32 14.36
C VAL A 206 -10.34 8.05 15.47
N CYS A 207 -9.86 7.91 16.70
CA CYS A 207 -10.70 7.72 17.88
C CYS A 207 -10.14 8.43 19.12
N ARG A 208 -10.92 8.49 20.18
CA ARG A 208 -10.42 8.89 21.50
C ARG A 208 -9.50 7.82 22.06
N PRO A 209 -8.45 8.19 22.83
CA PRO A 209 -7.63 7.23 23.56
C PRO A 209 -8.50 6.29 24.43
N GLY A 210 -8.16 5.00 24.42
CA GLY A 210 -8.92 3.94 25.09
C GLY A 210 -10.03 3.29 24.23
N HIS A 211 -10.29 3.81 23.02
CA HIS A 211 -11.27 3.25 22.08
C HIS A 211 -10.64 2.54 20.88
N GLU A 212 -9.33 2.30 20.93
CA GLU A 212 -8.55 1.75 19.81
C GLU A 212 -9.10 0.38 19.35
N GLU A 213 -9.33 -0.55 20.28
CA GLU A 213 -9.81 -1.90 19.93
C GLU A 213 -11.24 -1.90 19.37
N ALA A 214 -12.12 -1.06 19.92
CA ALA A 214 -13.47 -0.88 19.38
C ALA A 214 -13.43 -0.32 17.95
N THR A 215 -12.52 0.62 17.71
CA THR A 215 -12.29 1.20 16.37
C THR A 215 -11.74 0.15 15.40
N VAL A 216 -10.77 -0.66 15.82
CA VAL A 216 -10.26 -1.79 15.01
C VAL A 216 -11.38 -2.76 14.66
N ALA A 217 -12.22 -3.13 15.60
CA ALA A 217 -13.34 -4.05 15.36
C ALA A 217 -14.31 -3.48 14.29
N ARG A 218 -14.59 -2.17 14.34
CA ARG A 218 -15.42 -1.50 13.33
C ARG A 218 -14.74 -1.41 11.97
N MET A 219 -13.44 -1.10 11.94
CA MET A 219 -12.66 -1.10 10.70
C MET A 219 -12.64 -2.49 10.06
N LYS A 220 -12.53 -3.57 10.84
CA LYS A 220 -12.63 -4.95 10.33
C LYS A 220 -13.98 -5.23 9.68
N GLN A 221 -15.08 -4.85 10.31
CA GLN A 221 -16.43 -5.00 9.76
C GLN A 221 -16.61 -4.21 8.46
N PHE A 222 -16.14 -2.96 8.43
CA PHE A 222 -16.13 -2.13 7.23
C PHE A 222 -15.32 -2.78 6.11
N LEU A 223 -14.08 -3.19 6.37
CA LEU A 223 -13.19 -3.80 5.37
C LEU A 223 -13.72 -5.15 4.88
N ALA A 224 -14.36 -5.94 5.72
CA ALA A 224 -15.03 -7.19 5.30
C ALA A 224 -16.09 -6.96 4.20
N SER A 225 -16.74 -5.80 4.22
CA SER A 225 -17.73 -5.41 3.20
C SER A 225 -17.09 -4.70 2.01
N ALA A 226 -16.09 -3.83 2.25
CA ALA A 226 -15.51 -2.96 1.23
C ALA A 226 -14.47 -3.69 0.33
N VAL A 227 -13.60 -4.52 0.94
CA VAL A 227 -12.49 -5.18 0.22
C VAL A 227 -12.96 -6.01 -0.98
N PRO A 228 -14.01 -6.85 -0.89
CA PRO A 228 -14.50 -7.63 -2.03
C PRO A 228 -14.93 -6.79 -3.23
N GLU A 229 -15.27 -5.53 -3.01
CA GLU A 229 -15.77 -4.64 -4.07
C GLU A 229 -14.65 -4.07 -4.94
N PHE A 230 -13.40 -3.97 -4.43
CA PHE A 230 -12.31 -3.37 -5.19
C PHE A 230 -11.05 -4.21 -5.32
N GLN A 231 -10.81 -5.18 -4.43
CA GLN A 231 -9.65 -6.08 -4.50
C GLN A 231 -9.97 -7.29 -5.38
N LEU A 232 -9.07 -7.62 -6.29
CA LEU A 232 -9.23 -8.74 -7.23
C LEU A 232 -8.62 -10.05 -6.71
N VAL A 233 -7.68 -9.93 -5.76
CA VAL A 233 -6.90 -11.05 -5.25
C VAL A 233 -7.54 -11.65 -4.02
N THR A 234 -7.80 -12.94 -4.09
CA THR A 234 -8.12 -13.79 -2.94
C THR A 234 -6.98 -14.79 -2.79
N PRO A 235 -6.31 -14.85 -1.63
CA PRO A 235 -5.31 -15.89 -1.43
C PRO A 235 -5.96 -17.28 -1.52
N PRO A 236 -5.21 -18.31 -1.96
CA PRO A 236 -5.72 -19.67 -1.93
C PRO A 236 -6.08 -20.07 -0.49
N PRO A 237 -7.12 -20.88 -0.29
CA PRO A 237 -7.48 -21.40 1.03
C PRO A 237 -6.29 -22.18 1.61
N GLY A 238 -5.71 -21.65 2.67
CA GLY A 238 -4.57 -22.25 3.37
C GLY A 238 -4.39 -21.60 4.72
N PRO A 239 -3.73 -22.27 5.69
CA PRO A 239 -3.48 -21.66 6.97
C PRO A 239 -2.67 -20.36 6.80
N PRO A 240 -2.98 -19.31 7.56
CA PRO A 240 -2.25 -18.06 7.52
C PRO A 240 -0.77 -18.35 7.79
N ARG A 241 0.10 -18.01 6.85
CA ARG A 241 1.55 -18.09 7.08
C ARG A 241 1.95 -16.91 7.97
N LEU A 242 1.83 -17.12 9.29
CA LEU A 242 2.35 -16.20 10.31
C LEU A 242 3.90 -16.24 10.41
N THR A 243 4.59 -16.49 9.30
CA THR A 243 6.05 -16.54 9.29
C THR A 243 6.59 -15.30 8.59
N GLU A 244 6.63 -14.19 9.33
CA GLU A 244 7.65 -13.16 9.08
C GLU A 244 7.93 -12.45 10.41
N ARG A 245 9.00 -12.93 11.08
CA ARG A 245 9.70 -12.17 12.11
C ARG A 245 10.61 -11.14 11.47
#